data_8af33806ec1cdf7a618e4fe0223e5c89
#
_entry.id   8af33806ec1cdf7a618e4fe0223e5c89
#
_cell.length_a   1.000
_cell.length_b   1.000
_cell.length_c   1.000
_cell.angle_alpha   90.00
_cell.angle_beta   90.00
_cell.angle_gamma   90.00
#
_symmetry.space_group_name_H-M   'P 1'
#
loop_
_entity.id
_entity.type
_entity.pdbx_description
1 polymer ?
#
loop_
_entity_poly.entity_id
_entity_poly.type
_entity_poly.pdbx_seq_one_letter_code
_entity_poly.pdbx_strand_id
1 'polypeptide(L)'
;VPKVLVSNNGELLRHFTAPPFKRLDLQLLVAQNGDEARALFEKEEPALAVLDAEQGGFDTARLIKAKSPTTRVILVAGKRLSGDQMRLVSECGCDELLIAPMTADELHDVVAIQLGEPRPGTEAFVIVVELAGVKVDATVSNLSVDGVRLVVGEPVTEGQAINISITPENEPALVVKGNVVWAQPRDGKTVVGLAFDKLDDRARNVLAKLTQWQVVRDGERTRVVLRGDFTEATRFDELLPGMVGRVVFDTAQVTYMNSLGVRAWCEFLRQARIQGYEFHACSVPFILQASMVRDVIGRGTVTSFFAPFHCIGCDHQEERLLQSAAILASALEPPVFKCPSCGGALEFDDLPERYFAFLDDEAD
;
A
#
# COMPACT_ATOMS: atom_id res chain seq x y z
N VAL A 1 4.20 0.48 -20.33
CA VAL A 1 3.93 1.72 -19.56
C VAL A 1 2.43 1.79 -19.34
N PRO A 2 1.94 1.75 -18.09
CA PRO A 2 0.52 1.85 -17.82
C PRO A 2 -0.01 3.24 -18.17
N LYS A 3 -1.15 3.28 -18.88
CA LYS A 3 -1.86 4.53 -19.16
C LYS A 3 -2.76 4.88 -17.99
N VAL A 4 -2.69 6.12 -17.54
CA VAL A 4 -3.51 6.67 -16.45
C VAL A 4 -4.30 7.86 -16.98
N LEU A 5 -5.62 7.75 -16.97
CA LEU A 5 -6.53 8.84 -17.31
C LEU A 5 -6.67 9.77 -16.10
N VAL A 6 -6.46 11.08 -16.28
CA VAL A 6 -6.47 12.05 -15.18
C VAL A 6 -7.33 13.25 -15.56
N SER A 7 -8.23 13.68 -14.67
CA SER A 7 -8.97 14.94 -14.83
C SER A 7 -8.02 16.15 -14.78
N ASN A 8 -8.25 17.15 -15.65
CA ASN A 8 -7.48 18.39 -15.65
C ASN A 8 -7.80 19.25 -14.43
N ASN A 9 -7.32 18.84 -13.28
CA ASN A 9 -7.30 19.60 -12.04
C ASN A 9 -5.85 20.02 -11.76
N GLY A 10 -5.62 21.34 -11.62
CA GLY A 10 -4.25 21.86 -11.49
C GLY A 10 -3.52 21.43 -10.22
N GLU A 11 -4.23 21.09 -9.14
CA GLU A 11 -3.63 20.51 -7.94
C GLU A 11 -3.27 19.04 -8.17
N LEU A 12 -4.20 18.28 -8.72
CA LEU A 12 -4.01 16.87 -9.05
C LEU A 12 -2.83 16.66 -10.01
N LEU A 13 -2.76 17.44 -11.09
CA LEU A 13 -1.66 17.34 -12.07
C LEU A 13 -0.31 17.70 -11.47
N ARG A 14 -0.25 18.66 -10.52
CA ARG A 14 1.00 18.98 -9.82
C ARG A 14 1.52 17.80 -9.01
N HIS A 15 0.64 17.01 -8.39
CA HIS A 15 1.05 15.81 -7.67
C HIS A 15 1.72 14.78 -8.60
N PHE A 16 1.17 14.55 -9.79
CA PHE A 16 1.77 13.63 -10.78
C PHE A 16 3.15 14.08 -11.29
N THR A 17 3.51 15.35 -11.13
CA THR A 17 4.85 15.86 -11.47
C THR A 17 5.83 15.83 -10.29
N ALA A 18 5.35 15.52 -9.10
CA ALA A 18 6.16 15.48 -7.88
C ALA A 18 7.14 14.27 -7.87
N PRO A 19 8.21 14.32 -7.03
CA PRO A 19 9.22 13.27 -6.98
C PRO A 19 8.72 11.85 -6.82
N PRO A 20 7.69 11.53 -6.00
CA PRO A 20 7.19 10.17 -5.87
C PRO A 20 6.78 9.55 -7.20
N PHE A 21 6.09 10.32 -8.07
CA PHE A 21 5.61 9.84 -9.36
C PHE A 21 6.69 9.66 -10.43
N LYS A 22 7.86 10.29 -10.29
CA LYS A 22 8.98 10.11 -11.23
C LYS A 22 9.53 8.69 -11.26
N ARG A 23 9.22 7.89 -10.25
CA ARG A 23 9.62 6.48 -10.16
C ARG A 23 8.63 5.55 -10.86
N LEU A 24 7.40 6.03 -11.08
CA LEU A 24 6.39 5.30 -11.83
C LEU A 24 6.51 5.72 -13.30
N ASP A 25 6.79 4.76 -14.17
CA ASP A 25 6.80 4.99 -15.62
C ASP A 25 5.34 5.00 -16.11
N LEU A 26 4.68 6.17 -16.04
CA LEU A 26 3.26 6.36 -16.37
C LEU A 26 3.08 7.18 -17.63
N GLN A 27 2.14 6.78 -18.47
CA GLN A 27 1.62 7.61 -19.53
C GLN A 27 0.33 8.29 -19.06
N LEU A 28 0.38 9.61 -18.84
CA LEU A 28 -0.80 10.38 -18.43
C LEU A 28 -1.65 10.78 -19.64
N LEU A 29 -2.94 10.53 -19.53
CA LEU A 29 -3.98 10.96 -20.47
C LEU A 29 -4.83 12.01 -19.74
N VAL A 30 -4.62 13.29 -20.05
CA VAL A 30 -5.27 14.40 -19.34
C VAL A 30 -6.57 14.78 -20.05
N ALA A 31 -7.70 14.69 -19.33
CA ALA A 31 -9.03 15.06 -19.83
C ALA A 31 -9.48 16.40 -19.24
N GLN A 32 -9.95 17.31 -20.09
CA GLN A 32 -10.40 18.66 -19.67
C GLN A 32 -11.75 18.64 -18.95
N ASN A 33 -12.56 17.62 -19.18
CA ASN A 33 -13.90 17.44 -18.60
C ASN A 33 -14.34 15.99 -18.71
N GLY A 34 -15.52 15.66 -18.16
CA GLY A 34 -16.06 14.31 -18.17
C GLY A 34 -16.34 13.73 -19.56
N ASP A 35 -16.72 14.55 -20.55
CA ASP A 35 -16.95 14.08 -21.94
C ASP A 35 -15.65 13.62 -22.58
N GLU A 36 -14.60 14.41 -22.45
CA GLU A 36 -13.27 14.07 -22.95
C GLU A 36 -12.68 12.87 -22.19
N ALA A 37 -12.92 12.77 -20.89
CA ALA A 37 -12.49 11.62 -20.10
C ALA A 37 -13.13 10.32 -20.62
N ARG A 38 -14.41 10.34 -20.96
CA ARG A 38 -15.12 9.20 -21.56
C ARG A 38 -14.57 8.83 -22.92
N ALA A 39 -14.31 9.85 -23.78
CA ALA A 39 -13.74 9.62 -25.10
C ALA A 39 -12.31 9.05 -25.04
N LEU A 40 -11.46 9.56 -24.14
CA LEU A 40 -10.11 9.05 -23.91
C LEU A 40 -10.14 7.62 -23.36
N PHE A 41 -11.05 7.32 -22.43
CA PHE A 41 -11.21 5.97 -21.92
C PHE A 41 -11.53 4.97 -23.03
N GLU A 42 -12.48 5.30 -23.92
CA GLU A 42 -12.89 4.42 -25.03
C GLU A 42 -11.80 4.21 -26.06
N LYS A 43 -10.99 5.25 -26.30
CA LYS A 43 -9.93 5.22 -27.32
C LYS A 43 -8.66 4.57 -26.82
N GLU A 44 -8.25 4.84 -25.59
CA GLU A 44 -6.90 4.56 -25.09
C GLU A 44 -6.84 3.39 -24.09
N GLU A 45 -8.00 2.93 -23.61
CA GLU A 45 -8.14 1.81 -22.65
C GLU A 45 -7.17 1.92 -21.46
N PRO A 46 -7.25 2.98 -20.63
CA PRO A 46 -6.33 3.16 -19.51
C PRO A 46 -6.52 2.08 -18.45
N ALA A 47 -5.42 1.71 -17.78
CA ALA A 47 -5.45 0.76 -16.67
C ALA A 47 -6.09 1.37 -15.40
N LEU A 48 -5.98 2.70 -15.25
CA LEU A 48 -6.46 3.46 -14.11
C LEU A 48 -7.04 4.79 -14.57
N ALA A 49 -8.12 5.24 -13.91
CA ALA A 49 -8.67 6.58 -14.05
C ALA A 49 -8.65 7.30 -12.68
N VAL A 50 -8.10 8.51 -12.65
CA VAL A 50 -8.11 9.42 -11.48
C VAL A 50 -8.97 10.62 -11.84
N LEU A 51 -10.18 10.66 -11.31
CA LEU A 51 -11.25 11.53 -11.75
C LEU A 51 -11.63 12.55 -10.67
N ASP A 52 -11.74 13.82 -11.06
CA ASP A 52 -12.28 14.86 -10.18
C ASP A 52 -13.81 14.74 -10.11
N ALA A 53 -14.33 14.55 -8.90
CA ALA A 53 -15.75 14.38 -8.62
C ALA A 53 -16.59 15.60 -9.11
N GLU A 54 -16.03 16.81 -9.04
CA GLU A 54 -16.71 18.05 -9.44
C GLU A 54 -16.70 18.28 -10.96
N GLN A 55 -15.82 17.58 -11.70
CA GLN A 55 -15.70 17.68 -13.17
C GLN A 55 -16.40 16.51 -13.90
N GLY A 56 -17.50 16.00 -13.36
CA GLY A 56 -18.23 14.88 -13.96
C GLY A 56 -17.61 13.51 -13.67
N GLY A 57 -16.78 13.42 -12.63
CA GLY A 57 -16.09 12.18 -12.23
C GLY A 57 -17.02 11.05 -11.87
N PHE A 58 -18.16 11.30 -11.18
CA PHE A 58 -19.14 10.27 -10.84
C PHE A 58 -19.75 9.57 -12.05
N ASP A 59 -20.20 10.35 -13.04
CA ASP A 59 -20.82 9.78 -14.26
C ASP A 59 -19.79 9.06 -15.11
N THR A 60 -18.57 9.60 -15.18
CA THR A 60 -17.46 8.96 -15.89
C THR A 60 -17.04 7.66 -15.20
N ALA A 61 -16.95 7.62 -13.88
CA ALA A 61 -16.66 6.42 -13.09
C ALA A 61 -17.70 5.33 -13.34
N ARG A 62 -18.99 5.69 -13.27
CA ARG A 62 -20.12 4.77 -13.55
C ARG A 62 -20.03 4.17 -14.95
N LEU A 63 -19.71 4.98 -15.96
CA LEU A 63 -19.56 4.53 -17.33
C LEU A 63 -18.37 3.58 -17.49
N ILE A 64 -17.20 3.94 -16.93
CA ILE A 64 -15.99 3.10 -16.96
C ILE A 64 -16.30 1.74 -16.32
N LYS A 65 -16.89 1.73 -15.13
CA LYS A 65 -17.22 0.49 -14.42
C LYS A 65 -18.28 -0.36 -15.12
N ALA A 66 -19.20 0.25 -15.81
CA ALA A 66 -20.19 -0.47 -16.62
C ALA A 66 -19.57 -1.14 -17.86
N LYS A 67 -18.58 -0.49 -18.50
CA LYS A 67 -17.91 -0.99 -19.71
C LYS A 67 -16.72 -1.90 -19.43
N SER A 68 -15.93 -1.57 -18.41
CA SER A 68 -14.73 -2.29 -17.98
C SER A 68 -14.67 -2.39 -16.47
N PRO A 69 -15.27 -3.40 -15.84
CA PRO A 69 -15.23 -3.58 -14.39
C PRO A 69 -13.82 -3.71 -13.81
N THR A 70 -12.86 -4.13 -14.63
CA THR A 70 -11.45 -4.34 -14.25
C THR A 70 -10.63 -3.05 -14.25
N THR A 71 -11.03 -2.02 -15.00
CA THR A 71 -10.37 -0.71 -14.96
C THR A 71 -10.54 -0.09 -13.58
N ARG A 72 -9.45 0.27 -12.94
CA ARG A 72 -9.46 0.89 -11.62
C ARG A 72 -9.88 2.36 -11.72
N VAL A 73 -10.66 2.83 -10.74
CA VAL A 73 -11.15 4.20 -10.70
C VAL A 73 -10.93 4.79 -9.31
N ILE A 74 -10.16 5.87 -9.25
CA ILE A 74 -9.98 6.72 -8.07
C ILE A 74 -10.82 7.98 -8.29
N LEU A 75 -11.71 8.31 -7.35
CA LEU A 75 -12.37 9.61 -7.29
C LEU A 75 -11.61 10.55 -6.38
N VAL A 76 -11.46 11.79 -6.80
CA VAL A 76 -10.91 12.88 -5.99
C VAL A 76 -12.01 13.90 -5.76
N ALA A 77 -12.32 14.20 -4.50
CA ALA A 77 -13.36 15.14 -4.12
C ALA A 77 -12.79 16.29 -3.26
N GLY A 78 -13.56 17.38 -3.13
CA GLY A 78 -13.23 18.50 -2.25
C GLY A 78 -13.34 18.16 -0.76
N LYS A 79 -12.99 19.12 0.09
CA LYS A 79 -12.83 18.95 1.56
C LYS A 79 -14.01 18.35 2.31
N ARG A 80 -15.23 18.37 1.76
CA ARG A 80 -16.43 17.86 2.44
C ARG A 80 -17.40 17.36 1.41
N LEU A 81 -17.84 16.12 1.56
CA LEU A 81 -18.89 15.52 0.76
C LEU A 81 -20.24 15.74 1.43
N SER A 82 -21.26 16.08 0.64
CA SER A 82 -22.64 16.04 1.09
C SER A 82 -23.13 14.59 1.16
N GLY A 83 -24.23 14.34 1.91
CA GLY A 83 -24.85 13.02 1.94
C GLY A 83 -25.25 12.51 0.54
N ASP A 84 -25.69 13.41 -0.36
CA ASP A 84 -26.00 13.04 -1.75
C ASP A 84 -24.76 12.65 -2.54
N GLN A 85 -23.63 13.32 -2.34
CA GLN A 85 -22.35 12.96 -2.97
C GLN A 85 -21.81 11.63 -2.44
N MET A 86 -21.95 11.36 -1.14
CA MET A 86 -21.56 10.04 -0.58
C MET A 86 -22.38 8.91 -1.19
N ARG A 87 -23.70 9.12 -1.42
CA ARG A 87 -24.52 8.15 -2.14
C ARG A 87 -24.03 7.93 -3.58
N LEU A 88 -23.63 9.00 -4.28
CA LEU A 88 -23.07 8.91 -5.63
C LEU A 88 -21.74 8.15 -5.65
N VAL A 89 -20.90 8.29 -4.63
CA VAL A 89 -19.65 7.49 -4.47
C VAL A 89 -19.99 5.99 -4.45
N SER A 90 -20.95 5.59 -3.63
CA SER A 90 -21.38 4.18 -3.55
C SER A 90 -22.00 3.69 -4.87
N GLU A 91 -22.78 4.53 -5.56
CA GLU A 91 -23.46 4.16 -6.80
C GLU A 91 -22.54 4.10 -8.03
N CYS A 92 -21.48 4.93 -8.09
CA CYS A 92 -20.59 4.98 -9.25
C CYS A 92 -19.63 3.78 -9.36
N GLY A 93 -19.41 3.06 -8.24
CA GLY A 93 -18.57 1.86 -8.19
C GLY A 93 -17.07 2.16 -8.31
N CYS A 94 -16.61 3.36 -7.90
CA CYS A 94 -15.18 3.65 -7.83
C CYS A 94 -14.46 2.68 -6.87
N ASP A 95 -13.19 2.45 -7.13
CA ASP A 95 -12.37 1.56 -6.29
C ASP A 95 -11.80 2.30 -5.08
N GLU A 96 -11.63 3.63 -5.18
CA GLU A 96 -11.06 4.46 -4.12
C GLU A 96 -11.60 5.88 -4.17
N LEU A 97 -11.67 6.52 -2.99
CA LEU A 97 -12.05 7.92 -2.83
C LEU A 97 -10.94 8.68 -2.08
N LEU A 98 -10.42 9.73 -2.69
CA LEU A 98 -9.49 10.67 -2.08
C LEU A 98 -10.17 12.00 -1.80
N ILE A 99 -9.87 12.58 -0.66
CA ILE A 99 -10.40 13.90 -0.27
C ILE A 99 -9.26 14.93 -0.29
N ALA A 100 -9.46 16.02 -1.02
CA ALA A 100 -8.51 17.14 -1.03
C ALA A 100 -8.63 18.00 0.27
N PRO A 101 -7.53 18.60 0.77
CA PRO A 101 -6.20 18.53 0.23
C PRO A 101 -5.52 17.20 0.58
N MET A 102 -4.79 16.64 -0.36
CA MET A 102 -3.97 15.45 -0.18
C MET A 102 -2.51 15.77 -0.53
N THR A 103 -1.58 14.95 -0.08
CA THR A 103 -0.17 15.05 -0.47
C THR A 103 0.12 14.25 -1.75
N ALA A 104 1.26 14.53 -2.39
CA ALA A 104 1.70 13.74 -3.54
C ALA A 104 2.02 12.29 -3.15
N ASP A 105 2.48 12.05 -1.93
CA ASP A 105 2.77 10.71 -1.41
C ASP A 105 1.48 9.90 -1.21
N GLU A 106 0.43 10.51 -0.64
CA GLU A 106 -0.88 9.85 -0.48
C GLU A 106 -1.48 9.44 -1.83
N LEU A 107 -1.50 10.36 -2.80
CA LEU A 107 -1.99 10.05 -4.15
C LEU A 107 -1.14 8.95 -4.79
N HIS A 108 0.18 9.05 -4.67
CA HIS A 108 1.11 8.08 -5.22
C HIS A 108 0.87 6.67 -4.66
N ASP A 109 0.70 6.54 -3.33
CA ASP A 109 0.47 5.26 -2.69
C ASP A 109 -0.82 4.58 -3.17
N VAL A 110 -1.89 5.36 -3.29
CA VAL A 110 -3.16 4.87 -3.82
C VAL A 110 -3.03 4.46 -5.29
N VAL A 111 -2.41 5.29 -6.13
CA VAL A 111 -2.17 4.98 -7.55
C VAL A 111 -1.31 3.72 -7.71
N ALA A 112 -0.22 3.59 -6.94
CA ALA A 112 0.65 2.42 -6.99
C ALA A 112 -0.10 1.14 -6.59
N ILE A 113 -0.91 1.18 -5.53
CA ILE A 113 -1.75 0.05 -5.10
C ILE A 113 -2.73 -0.34 -6.20
N GLN A 114 -3.43 0.63 -6.79
CA GLN A 114 -4.44 0.36 -7.82
C GLN A 114 -3.83 -0.15 -9.14
N LEU A 115 -2.60 0.19 -9.44
CA LEU A 115 -1.84 -0.35 -10.59
C LEU A 115 -1.17 -1.70 -10.31
N GLY A 116 -1.26 -2.21 -9.06
CA GLY A 116 -0.60 -3.45 -8.66
C GLY A 116 0.93 -3.34 -8.63
N GLU A 117 1.46 -2.11 -8.61
CA GLU A 117 2.89 -1.90 -8.44
C GLU A 117 3.34 -2.33 -7.03
N PRO A 118 4.55 -2.89 -6.89
CA PRO A 118 5.11 -3.10 -5.56
C PRO A 118 5.17 -1.75 -4.86
N ARG A 119 4.70 -1.70 -3.61
CA ARG A 119 4.65 -0.46 -2.83
C ARG A 119 5.97 0.27 -2.88
N PRO A 120 5.95 1.61 -3.08
CA PRO A 120 7.17 2.41 -3.01
C PRO A 120 7.83 2.24 -1.65
N GLY A 121 9.14 2.09 -1.64
CA GLY A 121 9.94 1.96 -0.41
C GLY A 121 10.64 0.62 -0.24
N THR A 122 10.48 -0.34 -1.15
CA THR A 122 11.43 -1.44 -1.27
C THR A 122 12.65 -0.93 -2.05
N GLU A 123 13.62 -0.31 -1.38
CA GLU A 123 14.94 -0.16 -2.01
C GLU A 123 15.43 -1.54 -2.40
N ALA A 124 15.73 -1.68 -3.71
CA ALA A 124 16.27 -2.91 -4.23
C ALA A 124 17.67 -3.11 -3.65
N PHE A 125 17.85 -4.11 -2.80
CA PHE A 125 19.19 -4.50 -2.35
C PHE A 125 19.70 -5.69 -3.17
N VAL A 126 21.00 -5.76 -3.33
CA VAL A 126 21.66 -6.81 -4.12
C VAL A 126 21.95 -8.00 -3.22
N ILE A 127 21.57 -9.18 -3.67
CA ILE A 127 21.94 -10.47 -3.05
C ILE A 127 22.62 -11.36 -4.06
N VAL A 128 23.37 -12.33 -3.59
CA VAL A 128 23.98 -13.35 -4.44
C VAL A 128 23.01 -14.52 -4.60
N VAL A 129 22.69 -14.84 -5.84
CA VAL A 129 21.85 -15.99 -6.23
C VAL A 129 22.72 -17.01 -6.92
N GLU A 130 22.57 -18.27 -6.58
CA GLU A 130 23.25 -19.39 -7.25
C GLU A 130 22.31 -20.04 -8.27
N LEU A 131 22.59 -19.81 -9.55
CA LEU A 131 21.88 -20.40 -10.70
C LEU A 131 22.76 -21.47 -11.33
N ALA A 132 22.30 -22.73 -11.31
CA ALA A 132 23.03 -23.86 -11.90
C ALA A 132 24.52 -23.93 -11.51
N GLY A 133 24.85 -23.61 -10.25
CA GLY A 133 26.20 -23.62 -9.72
C GLY A 133 27.03 -22.34 -10.01
N VAL A 134 26.45 -21.35 -10.69
CA VAL A 134 27.07 -20.05 -10.94
C VAL A 134 26.46 -19.01 -10.03
N LYS A 135 27.30 -18.25 -9.34
CA LYS A 135 26.87 -17.12 -8.50
C LYS A 135 26.68 -15.87 -9.35
N VAL A 136 25.49 -15.30 -9.29
CA VAL A 136 25.12 -14.06 -9.98
C VAL A 136 24.51 -13.08 -9.00
N ASP A 137 24.73 -11.80 -9.23
CA ASP A 137 24.08 -10.74 -8.46
C ASP A 137 22.64 -10.60 -8.90
N ALA A 138 21.73 -10.53 -7.94
CA ALA A 138 20.32 -10.29 -8.16
C ALA A 138 19.83 -9.10 -7.35
N THR A 139 18.95 -8.32 -7.94
CA THR A 139 18.32 -7.20 -7.24
C THR A 139 17.03 -7.67 -6.59
N VAL A 140 16.91 -7.49 -5.28
CA VAL A 140 15.69 -7.82 -4.53
C VAL A 140 14.70 -6.67 -4.66
N SER A 141 13.50 -6.98 -5.17
CA SER A 141 12.40 -6.01 -5.22
C SER A 141 11.37 -6.22 -4.11
N ASN A 142 11.31 -7.43 -3.54
CA ASN A 142 10.50 -7.74 -2.37
C ASN A 142 11.08 -8.96 -1.66
N LEU A 143 11.04 -9.00 -0.32
CA LEU A 143 11.50 -10.12 0.51
C LEU A 143 10.50 -10.32 1.65
N SER A 144 10.17 -11.58 1.90
CA SER A 144 9.35 -12.03 3.04
C SER A 144 9.96 -13.28 3.67
N VAL A 145 9.36 -13.77 4.74
CA VAL A 145 9.73 -15.07 5.34
C VAL A 145 9.34 -16.27 4.49
N ASP A 146 8.45 -16.10 3.52
CA ASP A 146 7.93 -17.19 2.68
C ASP A 146 8.55 -17.17 1.28
N GLY A 147 9.15 -16.06 0.85
CA GLY A 147 9.70 -15.96 -0.49
C GLY A 147 10.33 -14.61 -0.82
N VAL A 148 10.79 -14.51 -2.06
CA VAL A 148 11.47 -13.32 -2.56
C VAL A 148 11.12 -13.04 -4.02
N ARG A 149 11.02 -11.77 -4.36
CA ARG A 149 10.95 -11.29 -5.74
C ARG A 149 12.28 -10.70 -6.14
N LEU A 150 12.86 -11.21 -7.22
CA LEU A 150 14.19 -10.87 -7.71
C LEU A 150 14.13 -10.34 -9.14
N VAL A 151 15.13 -9.52 -9.49
CA VAL A 151 15.48 -9.21 -10.87
C VAL A 151 16.88 -9.75 -11.13
N VAL A 152 16.99 -10.69 -12.07
CA VAL A 152 18.25 -11.33 -12.47
C VAL A 152 18.57 -11.03 -13.93
N GLY A 153 19.87 -10.94 -14.25
CA GLY A 153 20.33 -10.77 -15.62
C GLY A 153 20.22 -12.03 -16.50
N GLU A 154 20.10 -13.17 -15.87
CA GLU A 154 20.10 -14.48 -16.52
C GLU A 154 18.67 -15.00 -16.77
N PRO A 155 18.46 -15.82 -17.83
CA PRO A 155 17.19 -16.50 -18.05
C PRO A 155 16.91 -17.49 -16.91
N VAL A 156 15.73 -17.40 -16.33
CA VAL A 156 15.24 -18.29 -15.27
C VAL A 156 13.86 -18.81 -15.67
N THR A 157 13.59 -20.08 -15.39
CA THR A 157 12.33 -20.72 -15.74
C THR A 157 11.54 -21.12 -14.51
N GLU A 158 10.22 -21.16 -14.63
CA GLU A 158 9.32 -21.67 -13.59
C GLU A 158 9.65 -23.12 -13.20
N GLY A 159 9.55 -23.44 -11.91
CA GLY A 159 9.90 -24.74 -11.34
C GLY A 159 11.41 -24.95 -11.08
N GLN A 160 12.27 -24.02 -11.47
CA GLN A 160 13.71 -24.09 -11.22
C GLN A 160 14.01 -23.90 -9.73
N ALA A 161 14.84 -24.79 -9.15
CA ALA A 161 15.34 -24.63 -7.80
C ALA A 161 16.54 -23.67 -7.78
N ILE A 162 16.54 -22.72 -6.84
CA ILE A 162 17.56 -21.69 -6.71
C ILE A 162 18.03 -21.59 -5.25
N ASN A 163 19.34 -21.48 -5.04
CA ASN A 163 19.91 -21.11 -3.75
C ASN A 163 20.17 -19.61 -3.69
N ILE A 164 19.75 -18.98 -2.61
CA ILE A 164 19.92 -17.55 -2.36
C ILE A 164 20.83 -17.39 -1.17
N SER A 165 21.89 -16.63 -1.34
CA SER A 165 22.80 -16.23 -0.25
C SER A 165 22.54 -14.77 0.12
N ILE A 166 22.04 -14.57 1.34
CA ILE A 166 21.77 -13.25 1.92
C ILE A 166 22.83 -13.03 3.00
N THR A 167 23.56 -11.92 2.93
CA THR A 167 24.53 -11.53 3.95
C THR A 167 24.02 -10.31 4.72
N PRO A 168 23.37 -10.50 5.88
CA PRO A 168 22.94 -9.39 6.71
C PRO A 168 24.15 -8.67 7.33
N GLU A 169 23.97 -7.40 7.68
CA GLU A 169 24.97 -6.68 8.48
C GLU A 169 25.14 -7.37 9.86
N ASN A 170 26.37 -7.64 10.23
CA ASN A 170 26.77 -8.25 11.52
C ASN A 170 26.27 -9.68 11.78
N GLU A 171 25.76 -10.39 10.77
CA GLU A 171 25.39 -11.80 10.89
C GLU A 171 26.08 -12.67 9.83
N PRO A 172 26.29 -13.99 10.08
CA PRO A 172 26.80 -14.90 9.04
C PRO A 172 25.84 -15.01 7.87
N ALA A 173 26.39 -15.19 6.67
CA ALA A 173 25.59 -15.41 5.47
C ALA A 173 24.53 -16.51 5.68
N LEU A 174 23.31 -16.20 5.26
CA LEU A 174 22.18 -17.12 5.26
C LEU A 174 22.00 -17.69 3.85
N VAL A 175 22.05 -19.01 3.70
CA VAL A 175 21.74 -19.66 2.44
C VAL A 175 20.33 -20.26 2.54
N VAL A 176 19.45 -19.80 1.67
CA VAL A 176 18.05 -20.25 1.60
C VAL A 176 17.81 -20.87 0.23
N LYS A 177 17.15 -22.02 0.20
CA LYS A 177 16.71 -22.65 -1.02
C LYS A 177 15.25 -22.30 -1.30
N GLY A 178 14.93 -22.07 -2.58
CA GLY A 178 13.57 -21.82 -3.02
C GLY A 178 13.33 -22.30 -4.43
N ASN A 179 12.05 -22.35 -4.81
CA ASN A 179 11.60 -22.73 -6.14
C ASN A 179 10.96 -21.56 -6.84
N VAL A 180 11.25 -21.41 -8.12
CA VAL A 180 10.65 -20.37 -8.97
C VAL A 180 9.17 -20.70 -9.17
N VAL A 181 8.30 -19.82 -8.66
CA VAL A 181 6.84 -19.94 -8.82
C VAL A 181 6.38 -19.32 -10.14
N TRP A 182 7.04 -18.23 -10.54
CA TRP A 182 6.80 -17.57 -11.82
C TRP A 182 8.06 -16.81 -12.27
N ALA A 183 8.22 -16.66 -13.58
CA ALA A 183 9.31 -15.90 -14.18
C ALA A 183 8.79 -15.09 -15.38
N GLN A 184 9.14 -13.81 -15.46
CA GLN A 184 8.72 -12.92 -16.54
C GLN A 184 9.93 -12.18 -17.14
N PRO A 185 10.20 -12.32 -18.43
CA PRO A 185 11.19 -11.49 -19.12
C PRO A 185 10.75 -10.02 -19.12
N ARG A 186 11.65 -9.10 -18.75
CA ARG A 186 11.43 -7.66 -18.79
C ARG A 186 12.75 -6.94 -19.10
N ASP A 187 12.80 -6.15 -20.18
CA ASP A 187 13.94 -5.28 -20.55
C ASP A 187 15.32 -5.99 -20.55
N GLY A 188 15.38 -7.20 -21.11
CA GLY A 188 16.61 -7.99 -21.17
C GLY A 188 17.03 -8.65 -19.86
N LYS A 189 16.20 -8.57 -18.81
CA LYS A 189 16.34 -9.24 -17.52
C LYS A 189 15.15 -10.15 -17.26
N THR A 190 15.25 -10.98 -16.21
CA THR A 190 14.14 -11.81 -15.78
C THR A 190 13.68 -11.38 -14.39
N VAL A 191 12.41 -11.04 -14.25
CA VAL A 191 11.77 -10.83 -12.95
C VAL A 191 11.24 -12.18 -12.47
N VAL A 192 11.61 -12.59 -11.26
CA VAL A 192 11.37 -13.93 -10.74
C VAL A 192 10.70 -13.83 -9.37
N GLY A 193 9.64 -14.59 -9.17
CA GLY A 193 9.06 -14.85 -7.87
C GLY A 193 9.47 -16.25 -7.38
N LEU A 194 10.10 -16.31 -6.21
CA LEU A 194 10.50 -17.56 -5.55
C LEU A 194 9.71 -17.77 -4.28
N ALA A 195 9.26 -18.99 -4.05
CA ALA A 195 8.82 -19.46 -2.74
C ALA A 195 9.99 -20.20 -2.07
N PHE A 196 10.25 -19.91 -0.81
CA PHE A 196 11.28 -20.62 -0.05
C PHE A 196 10.82 -22.02 0.30
N ASP A 197 11.77 -22.96 0.31
CA ASP A 197 11.59 -24.28 0.90
C ASP A 197 11.41 -24.13 2.43
N LYS A 198 11.10 -25.22 3.11
CA LYS A 198 10.94 -25.21 4.57
C LYS A 198 12.20 -24.63 5.24
N LEU A 199 12.04 -23.46 5.85
CA LEU A 199 13.10 -22.79 6.59
C LEU A 199 13.26 -23.40 7.99
N ASP A 200 14.49 -23.46 8.47
CA ASP A 200 14.77 -23.69 9.90
C ASP A 200 14.46 -22.41 10.72
N ASP A 201 14.46 -22.56 12.04
CA ASP A 201 14.13 -21.45 12.96
C ASP A 201 15.13 -20.28 12.86
N ARG A 202 16.41 -20.58 12.58
CA ARG A 202 17.44 -19.55 12.38
C ARG A 202 17.18 -18.74 11.12
N ALA A 203 16.94 -19.42 10.00
CA ALA A 203 16.66 -18.77 8.71
C ALA A 203 15.40 -17.90 8.81
N ARG A 204 14.35 -18.42 9.44
CA ARG A 204 13.11 -17.69 9.65
C ARG A 204 13.32 -16.43 10.50
N ASN A 205 14.05 -16.53 11.59
CA ASN A 205 14.34 -15.39 12.47
C ASN A 205 15.20 -14.33 11.78
N VAL A 206 16.23 -14.71 11.01
CA VAL A 206 17.06 -13.77 10.26
C VAL A 206 16.24 -13.07 9.18
N LEU A 207 15.42 -13.79 8.41
CA LEU A 207 14.56 -13.19 7.40
C LEU A 207 13.51 -12.28 8.02
N ALA A 208 12.89 -12.66 9.15
CA ALA A 208 11.96 -11.82 9.86
C ALA A 208 12.60 -10.49 10.26
N LYS A 209 13.80 -10.49 10.84
CA LYS A 209 14.55 -9.27 11.18
C LYS A 209 14.84 -8.39 9.96
N LEU A 210 15.29 -9.00 8.85
CA LEU A 210 15.60 -8.27 7.60
C LEU A 210 14.37 -7.67 6.93
N THR A 211 13.19 -8.19 7.23
CA THR A 211 11.93 -7.80 6.59
C THR A 211 11.00 -6.98 7.49
N GLN A 212 11.33 -6.82 8.79
CA GLN A 212 10.47 -6.13 9.75
C GLN A 212 10.29 -4.63 9.45
N TRP A 213 11.36 -3.97 9.01
CA TRP A 213 11.25 -2.56 8.61
C TRP A 213 12.28 -2.18 7.55
N GLN A 214 11.96 -1.10 6.87
CA GLN A 214 12.83 -0.43 5.93
C GLN A 214 12.73 1.08 6.15
N VAL A 215 13.87 1.75 6.20
CA VAL A 215 13.95 3.20 6.34
C VAL A 215 14.38 3.81 5.02
N VAL A 216 13.52 4.63 4.43
CA VAL A 216 13.81 5.36 3.19
C VAL A 216 13.83 6.85 3.50
N ARG A 217 14.89 7.53 3.12
CA ARG A 217 15.04 8.98 3.29
C ARG A 217 14.83 9.68 1.96
N ASP A 218 13.95 10.69 1.96
CA ASP A 218 13.71 11.55 0.81
C ASP A 218 13.70 13.02 1.27
N GLY A 219 14.84 13.68 1.13
CA GLY A 219 15.06 15.03 1.63
C GLY A 219 14.86 15.13 3.15
N GLU A 220 13.90 15.95 3.60
CA GLU A 220 13.57 16.16 5.02
C GLU A 220 12.57 15.13 5.58
N ARG A 221 12.09 14.18 4.75
CA ARG A 221 11.14 13.15 5.14
C ARG A 221 11.83 11.81 5.30
N THR A 222 11.42 11.07 6.31
CA THR A 222 11.82 9.68 6.54
C THR A 222 10.57 8.81 6.44
N ARG A 223 10.52 7.90 5.47
CA ARG A 223 9.48 6.86 5.39
C ARG A 223 10.01 5.60 6.04
N VAL A 224 9.23 5.02 6.93
CA VAL A 224 9.51 3.75 7.61
C VAL A 224 8.43 2.77 7.24
N VAL A 225 8.77 1.78 6.43
CA VAL A 225 7.87 0.68 6.09
C VAL A 225 8.02 -0.41 7.13
N LEU A 226 6.95 -0.71 7.84
CA LEU A 226 6.90 -1.72 8.91
C LEU A 226 6.20 -2.99 8.41
N ARG A 227 6.69 -4.16 8.81
CA ARG A 227 6.23 -5.45 8.29
C ARG A 227 6.19 -6.53 9.36
N GLY A 228 5.38 -7.56 9.09
CA GLY A 228 5.32 -8.77 9.91
C GLY A 228 4.69 -8.54 11.28
N ASP A 229 5.09 -9.36 12.23
CA ASP A 229 4.46 -9.41 13.54
C ASP A 229 5.17 -8.49 14.54
N PHE A 230 4.40 -7.72 15.29
CA PHE A 230 4.88 -6.96 16.44
C PHE A 230 4.70 -7.79 17.71
N THR A 231 5.81 -8.28 18.21
CA THR A 231 5.87 -9.14 19.39
C THR A 231 6.96 -8.65 20.36
N GLU A 232 7.16 -9.34 21.47
CA GLU A 232 8.26 -9.10 22.39
C GLU A 232 9.65 -9.25 21.75
N ALA A 233 9.75 -9.93 20.62
CA ALA A 233 11.00 -10.09 19.89
C ALA A 233 11.31 -8.90 18.97
N THR A 234 10.35 -8.00 18.73
CA THR A 234 10.51 -6.86 17.83
C THR A 234 11.38 -5.77 18.49
N ARG A 235 12.49 -5.43 17.86
CA ARG A 235 13.52 -4.52 18.40
C ARG A 235 13.35 -3.10 17.85
N PHE A 236 12.24 -2.43 18.17
CA PHE A 236 11.98 -1.05 17.71
C PHE A 236 13.03 -0.02 18.12
N ASP A 237 13.79 -0.29 19.19
CA ASP A 237 14.93 0.53 19.61
C ASP A 237 15.99 0.68 18.51
N GLU A 238 16.14 -0.29 17.63
CA GLU A 238 17.05 -0.25 16.48
C GLU A 238 16.62 0.75 15.39
N LEU A 239 15.35 1.18 15.38
CA LEU A 239 14.85 2.21 14.48
C LEU A 239 15.23 3.63 14.91
N LEU A 240 15.45 3.88 16.20
CA LEU A 240 15.65 5.22 16.75
C LEU A 240 16.73 6.05 16.02
N PRO A 241 17.91 5.49 15.66
CA PRO A 241 18.96 6.24 14.96
C PRO A 241 18.54 6.67 13.54
N GLY A 242 17.56 6.00 12.95
CA GLY A 242 17.05 6.27 11.61
C GLY A 242 16.02 7.39 11.54
N MET A 243 15.44 7.80 12.67
CA MET A 243 14.33 8.76 12.74
C MET A 243 14.83 10.19 12.64
N VAL A 244 14.62 10.84 11.48
CA VAL A 244 15.04 12.23 11.22
C VAL A 244 13.92 12.98 10.53
N GLY A 245 13.67 14.23 10.93
CA GLY A 245 12.69 15.11 10.29
C GLY A 245 11.24 14.69 10.51
N ARG A 246 10.42 14.82 9.47
CA ARG A 246 9.04 14.31 9.46
C ARG A 246 9.07 12.82 9.10
N VAL A 247 8.45 12.00 9.92
CA VAL A 247 8.42 10.55 9.74
C VAL A 247 7.04 10.09 9.25
N VAL A 248 7.04 9.25 8.25
CA VAL A 248 5.84 8.56 7.76
C VAL A 248 6.01 7.07 8.03
N PHE A 249 5.16 6.52 8.88
CA PHE A 249 5.08 5.09 9.14
C PHE A 249 4.07 4.43 8.18
N ASP A 250 4.55 3.57 7.31
CA ASP A 250 3.71 2.67 6.50
C ASP A 250 3.58 1.34 7.25
N THR A 251 2.39 1.02 7.71
CA THR A 251 2.14 -0.20 8.49
C THR A 251 1.29 -1.22 7.75
N ALA A 252 1.11 -1.06 6.46
CA ALA A 252 0.25 -1.90 5.64
C ALA A 252 0.64 -3.39 5.63
N GLN A 253 1.88 -3.70 5.93
CA GLN A 253 2.38 -5.08 5.97
C GLN A 253 2.55 -5.61 7.41
N VAL A 254 2.04 -4.91 8.41
CA VAL A 254 1.94 -5.43 9.77
C VAL A 254 0.81 -6.46 9.80
N THR A 255 1.15 -7.71 10.12
CA THR A 255 0.25 -8.86 10.05
C THR A 255 -0.36 -9.24 11.38
N TYR A 256 0.32 -8.91 12.48
CA TYR A 256 -0.13 -9.23 13.83
C TYR A 256 0.53 -8.33 14.87
N MET A 257 -0.18 -8.07 15.97
CA MET A 257 0.36 -7.35 17.13
C MET A 257 -0.13 -8.03 18.42
N ASN A 258 0.79 -8.56 19.24
CA ASN A 258 0.44 -9.00 20.61
C ASN A 258 0.62 -7.86 21.61
N SER A 259 0.14 -8.03 22.84
CA SER A 259 0.17 -7.01 23.89
C SER A 259 1.59 -6.54 24.25
N LEU A 260 2.59 -7.42 24.17
CA LEU A 260 3.99 -7.07 24.42
C LEU A 260 4.59 -6.29 23.26
N GLY A 261 4.25 -6.63 22.01
CA GLY A 261 4.61 -5.87 20.82
C GLY A 261 3.97 -4.47 20.81
N VAL A 262 2.68 -4.36 21.17
CA VAL A 262 2.01 -3.06 21.34
C VAL A 262 2.74 -2.20 22.38
N ARG A 263 3.07 -2.78 23.54
CA ARG A 263 3.82 -2.06 24.59
C ARG A 263 5.18 -1.58 24.10
N ALA A 264 5.94 -2.44 23.41
CA ALA A 264 7.25 -2.09 22.87
C ALA A 264 7.14 -0.99 21.81
N TRP A 265 6.12 -1.04 20.96
CA TRP A 265 5.82 -0.01 19.96
C TRP A 265 5.48 1.34 20.61
N CYS A 266 4.57 1.37 21.60
CA CYS A 266 4.23 2.59 22.33
C CYS A 266 5.44 3.20 23.04
N GLU A 267 6.31 2.37 23.63
CA GLU A 267 7.55 2.83 24.25
C GLU A 267 8.51 3.43 23.24
N PHE A 268 8.67 2.81 22.05
CA PHE A 268 9.44 3.36 20.94
C PHE A 268 8.91 4.75 20.55
N LEU A 269 7.60 4.92 20.33
CA LEU A 269 7.02 6.23 19.96
C LEU A 269 7.27 7.31 21.02
N ARG A 270 7.27 6.94 22.31
CA ARG A 270 7.59 7.88 23.40
C ARG A 270 9.06 8.28 23.42
N GLN A 271 9.97 7.35 23.09
CA GLN A 271 11.40 7.61 23.05
C GLN A 271 11.85 8.33 21.76
N ALA A 272 11.12 8.13 20.67
CA ALA A 272 11.43 8.72 19.38
C ALA A 272 11.31 10.26 19.44
N ARG A 273 12.45 10.95 19.30
CA ARG A 273 12.53 12.42 19.28
C ARG A 273 12.24 12.98 17.89
N ILE A 274 11.05 12.66 17.34
CA ILE A 274 10.60 13.12 16.03
C ILE A 274 9.72 14.36 16.17
N GLN A 275 9.89 15.32 15.25
CA GLN A 275 9.15 16.59 15.27
C GLN A 275 7.65 16.39 14.94
N GLY A 276 7.33 15.36 14.16
CA GLY A 276 5.97 14.97 13.82
C GLY A 276 6.02 13.69 12.99
N TYR A 277 4.95 12.89 13.08
CA TYR A 277 4.83 11.66 12.32
C TYR A 277 3.38 11.39 11.92
N GLU A 278 3.25 10.66 10.83
CA GLU A 278 1.99 10.27 10.21
C GLU A 278 2.01 8.76 9.97
N PHE A 279 0.82 8.15 9.96
CA PHE A 279 0.64 6.75 9.64
C PHE A 279 -0.10 6.61 8.32
N HIS A 280 0.48 5.86 7.39
CA HIS A 280 -0.10 5.61 6.07
C HIS A 280 -0.43 4.13 5.91
N ALA A 281 -1.49 3.87 5.17
CA ALA A 281 -1.90 2.53 4.78
C ALA A 281 -1.90 1.53 5.95
N CYS A 282 -2.43 1.95 7.10
CA CYS A 282 -2.41 1.12 8.30
C CYS A 282 -3.17 -0.19 8.07
N SER A 283 -2.54 -1.33 8.39
CA SER A 283 -3.18 -2.64 8.27
C SER A 283 -4.33 -2.81 9.27
N VAL A 284 -5.25 -3.74 8.99
CA VAL A 284 -6.35 -4.07 9.90
C VAL A 284 -5.85 -4.43 11.30
N PRO A 285 -4.83 -5.30 11.49
CA PRO A 285 -4.28 -5.57 12.82
C PRO A 285 -3.75 -4.33 13.55
N PHE A 286 -3.12 -3.39 12.82
CA PHE A 286 -2.63 -2.15 13.41
C PHE A 286 -3.78 -1.25 13.87
N ILE A 287 -4.81 -1.07 13.03
CA ILE A 287 -5.99 -0.24 13.35
C ILE A 287 -6.78 -0.81 14.53
N LEU A 288 -6.97 -2.12 14.59
CA LEU A 288 -7.65 -2.74 15.74
C LEU A 288 -6.93 -2.44 17.05
N GLN A 289 -5.60 -2.39 17.07
CA GLN A 289 -4.86 -2.00 18.27
C GLN A 289 -4.97 -0.49 18.53
N ALA A 290 -4.88 0.35 17.48
CA ALA A 290 -5.00 1.80 17.60
C ALA A 290 -6.38 2.24 18.14
N SER A 291 -7.44 1.55 17.73
CA SER A 291 -8.81 1.78 18.22
C SER A 291 -9.03 1.39 19.67
N MET A 292 -8.24 0.43 20.19
CA MET A 292 -8.30 0.02 21.61
C MET A 292 -7.33 0.80 22.51
N VAL A 293 -6.17 1.19 21.97
CA VAL A 293 -5.06 1.79 22.71
C VAL A 293 -4.55 3.01 21.95
N ARG A 294 -4.94 4.20 22.37
CA ARG A 294 -4.57 5.47 21.74
C ARG A 294 -3.05 5.66 21.59
N ASP A 295 -2.27 5.18 22.54
CA ASP A 295 -0.82 5.25 22.55
C ASP A 295 -0.18 4.56 21.30
N VAL A 296 -0.89 3.68 20.61
CA VAL A 296 -0.41 3.03 19.37
C VAL A 296 -0.16 4.05 18.27
N ILE A 297 -0.98 5.10 18.18
CA ILE A 297 -0.75 6.23 17.28
C ILE A 297 -0.08 7.40 18.01
N GLY A 298 -0.11 7.44 19.33
CA GLY A 298 0.49 8.47 20.15
C GLY A 298 0.04 9.87 19.73
N ARG A 299 0.99 10.72 19.31
CA ARG A 299 0.74 12.09 18.82
C ARG A 299 0.69 12.16 17.28
N GLY A 300 0.74 11.02 16.62
CA GLY A 300 0.69 10.93 15.16
C GLY A 300 -0.73 11.00 14.62
N THR A 301 -0.84 11.19 13.32
CA THR A 301 -2.11 11.22 12.58
C THR A 301 -2.15 10.03 11.62
N VAL A 302 -3.25 9.29 11.64
CA VAL A 302 -3.52 8.27 10.63
C VAL A 302 -4.14 8.94 9.42
N THR A 303 -3.51 8.85 8.26
CA THR A 303 -4.00 9.46 7.01
C THR A 303 -4.78 8.47 6.16
N SER A 304 -4.36 7.20 6.15
CA SER A 304 -5.04 6.12 5.44
C SER A 304 -4.87 4.78 6.14
N PHE A 305 -5.85 3.90 5.96
CA PHE A 305 -5.88 2.59 6.61
C PHE A 305 -6.72 1.58 5.83
N PHE A 306 -6.41 0.31 5.99
CA PHE A 306 -7.23 -0.77 5.48
C PHE A 306 -8.39 -1.08 6.42
N ALA A 307 -9.52 -1.44 5.83
CA ALA A 307 -10.72 -1.85 6.55
C ALA A 307 -11.31 -3.12 5.91
N PRO A 308 -11.87 -4.06 6.71
CA PRO A 308 -12.46 -5.28 6.20
C PRO A 308 -13.82 -5.02 5.58
N PHE A 309 -14.09 -5.68 4.45
CA PHE A 309 -15.37 -5.64 3.75
C PHE A 309 -15.84 -7.05 3.39
N HIS A 310 -17.14 -7.27 3.44
CA HIS A 310 -17.78 -8.54 3.15
C HIS A 310 -19.00 -8.37 2.24
N CYS A 311 -19.17 -9.28 1.30
CA CYS A 311 -20.36 -9.34 0.43
C CYS A 311 -21.29 -10.46 0.86
N ILE A 312 -22.46 -10.10 1.42
CA ILE A 312 -23.46 -11.06 1.86
C ILE A 312 -23.97 -11.95 0.71
N GLY A 313 -23.95 -11.42 -0.52
CA GLY A 313 -24.48 -12.12 -1.70
C GLY A 313 -23.65 -13.31 -2.20
N CYS A 314 -22.32 -13.29 -1.98
CA CYS A 314 -21.41 -14.34 -2.46
C CYS A 314 -20.26 -14.68 -1.49
N ASP A 315 -20.32 -14.20 -0.26
CA ASP A 315 -19.33 -14.46 0.79
C ASP A 315 -17.90 -13.99 0.44
N HIS A 316 -17.76 -13.07 -0.53
CA HIS A 316 -16.48 -12.48 -0.88
C HIS A 316 -16.03 -11.53 0.22
N GLN A 317 -14.79 -11.69 0.68
CA GLN A 317 -14.15 -10.83 1.67
C GLN A 317 -12.91 -10.19 1.07
N GLU A 318 -12.70 -8.91 1.37
CA GLU A 318 -11.48 -8.19 0.99
C GLU A 318 -11.22 -7.02 1.93
N GLU A 319 -9.98 -6.57 2.00
CA GLU A 319 -9.61 -5.34 2.68
C GLU A 319 -9.54 -4.19 1.69
N ARG A 320 -10.15 -3.04 2.04
CA ARG A 320 -10.11 -1.81 1.25
C ARG A 320 -9.33 -0.73 1.97
N LEU A 321 -8.49 -0.02 1.22
CA LEU A 321 -7.81 1.16 1.73
C LEU A 321 -8.81 2.31 1.83
N LEU A 322 -8.94 2.90 3.00
CA LEU A 322 -9.78 4.06 3.26
C LEU A 322 -8.92 5.27 3.66
N GLN A 323 -9.40 6.46 3.32
CA GLN A 323 -8.76 7.71 3.73
C GLN A 323 -9.45 8.24 4.99
N SER A 324 -8.69 8.57 6.03
CA SER A 324 -9.24 9.11 7.28
C SER A 324 -10.09 10.36 7.04
N ALA A 325 -9.66 11.23 6.13
CA ALA A 325 -10.41 12.43 5.76
C ALA A 325 -11.78 12.09 5.14
N ALA A 326 -11.88 11.02 4.35
CA ALA A 326 -13.15 10.58 3.75
C ALA A 326 -14.12 10.07 4.82
N ILE A 327 -13.63 9.27 5.77
CA ILE A 327 -14.44 8.73 6.87
C ILE A 327 -14.91 9.85 7.82
N LEU A 328 -14.04 10.79 8.14
CA LEU A 328 -14.42 11.98 8.92
C LEU A 328 -15.45 12.84 8.19
N ALA A 329 -15.32 13.00 6.88
CA ALA A 329 -16.28 13.76 6.06
C ALA A 329 -17.66 13.09 5.98
N SER A 330 -17.74 11.76 6.13
CA SER A 330 -18.99 10.98 6.18
C SER A 330 -19.55 10.80 7.60
N ALA A 331 -19.06 11.55 8.58
CA ALA A 331 -19.45 11.41 10.00
C ALA A 331 -19.23 9.96 10.53
N LEU A 332 -18.13 9.35 10.17
CA LEU A 332 -17.72 7.98 10.50
C LEU A 332 -18.60 6.88 9.87
N GLU A 333 -19.42 7.22 8.87
CA GLU A 333 -20.17 6.21 8.11
C GLU A 333 -19.23 5.51 7.11
N PRO A 334 -19.12 4.17 7.13
CA PRO A 334 -18.30 3.44 6.18
C PRO A 334 -18.93 3.48 4.77
N PRO A 335 -18.11 3.55 3.71
CA PRO A 335 -18.61 3.46 2.34
C PRO A 335 -19.14 2.04 2.02
N VAL A 336 -20.05 1.96 1.08
CA VAL A 336 -20.48 0.68 0.48
C VAL A 336 -19.89 0.59 -0.93
N PHE A 337 -19.21 -0.51 -1.23
CA PHE A 337 -18.63 -0.76 -2.54
C PHE A 337 -19.45 -1.78 -3.34
N LYS A 338 -19.10 -1.95 -4.61
CA LYS A 338 -19.59 -3.06 -5.42
C LYS A 338 -18.66 -4.26 -5.28
N CYS A 339 -19.24 -5.41 -5.00
CA CYS A 339 -18.48 -6.67 -4.93
C CYS A 339 -17.90 -7.01 -6.30
N PRO A 340 -16.58 -7.24 -6.42
CA PRO A 340 -15.94 -7.58 -7.68
C PRO A 340 -16.35 -8.98 -8.21
N SER A 341 -16.83 -9.86 -7.32
CA SER A 341 -17.20 -11.23 -7.67
C SER A 341 -18.63 -11.36 -8.21
N CYS A 342 -19.62 -10.63 -7.64
CA CYS A 342 -21.01 -10.79 -8.01
C CYS A 342 -21.74 -9.48 -8.35
N GLY A 343 -21.11 -8.33 -8.19
CA GLY A 343 -21.71 -7.01 -8.41
C GLY A 343 -22.67 -6.55 -7.32
N GLY A 344 -22.92 -7.36 -6.28
CA GLY A 344 -23.76 -7.01 -5.12
C GLY A 344 -23.09 -5.97 -4.21
N ALA A 345 -23.74 -5.65 -3.08
CA ALA A 345 -23.16 -4.76 -2.08
C ALA A 345 -21.99 -5.44 -1.36
N LEU A 346 -20.88 -4.72 -1.26
CA LEU A 346 -19.72 -5.08 -0.43
C LEU A 346 -19.72 -4.11 0.74
N GLU A 347 -20.11 -4.60 1.91
CA GLU A 347 -20.37 -3.82 3.11
C GLU A 347 -19.20 -3.92 4.09
N PHE A 348 -19.03 -2.91 4.91
CA PHE A 348 -18.01 -2.89 5.96
C PHE A 348 -18.29 -3.98 7.01
N ASP A 349 -17.27 -4.79 7.32
CA ASP A 349 -17.38 -6.01 8.12
C ASP A 349 -16.88 -5.84 9.57
N ASP A 350 -17.23 -4.70 10.19
CA ASP A 350 -16.98 -4.43 11.61
C ASP A 350 -18.00 -3.40 12.12
N LEU A 351 -17.92 -3.04 13.42
CA LEU A 351 -18.71 -1.97 14.03
C LEU A 351 -18.01 -0.62 13.83
N PRO A 352 -18.62 0.34 13.09
CA PRO A 352 -17.99 1.62 12.79
C PRO A 352 -17.49 2.36 14.04
N GLU A 353 -18.30 2.43 15.11
CA GLU A 353 -17.97 3.14 16.33
C GLU A 353 -16.73 2.54 17.04
N ARG A 354 -16.51 1.24 16.89
CA ARG A 354 -15.35 0.54 17.42
C ARG A 354 -14.14 0.68 16.51
N TYR A 355 -14.32 0.42 15.22
CA TYR A 355 -13.21 0.36 14.27
C TYR A 355 -12.59 1.74 14.02
N PHE A 356 -13.42 2.79 13.94
CA PHE A 356 -12.99 4.16 13.70
C PHE A 356 -12.71 4.97 14.98
N ALA A 357 -12.73 4.34 16.15
CA ALA A 357 -12.47 5.02 17.44
C ALA A 357 -11.12 5.75 17.49
N PHE A 358 -10.13 5.32 16.69
CA PHE A 358 -8.84 6.00 16.59
C PHE A 358 -8.91 7.38 15.89
N LEU A 359 -10.02 7.69 15.18
CA LEU A 359 -10.26 8.97 14.50
C LEU A 359 -10.90 10.02 15.41
N ASP A 360 -11.44 9.62 16.57
CA ASP A 360 -12.08 10.54 17.50
C ASP A 360 -11.03 11.39 18.25
N ASP A 361 -11.01 12.70 17.98
CA ASP A 361 -10.15 13.65 18.69
C ASP A 361 -10.71 14.08 20.08
N GLU A 362 -11.93 13.65 20.45
CA GLU A 362 -12.65 14.14 21.63
C GLU A 362 -12.43 13.32 22.93
N ALA A 363 -11.50 12.37 22.95
CA ALA A 363 -11.23 11.59 24.16
C ALA A 363 -9.99 12.09 24.93
N ASP A 364 -10.07 13.28 25.51
CA ASP A 364 -9.26 13.78 26.64
C ASP A 364 -10.13 14.52 27.66
#